data_9f91b27778850c389068e9e26c2aa9b6
#
_entry.id   9f91b27778850c389068e9e26c2aa9b6
#
_cell.length_a   1.000
_cell.length_b   1.000
_cell.length_c   1.000
_cell.angle_alpha   90.00
_cell.angle_beta   90.00
_cell.angle_gamma   90.00
#
_symmetry.space_group_name_H-M   'P 1'
#
loop_
_entity.id
_entity.type
_entity.pdbx_description
1 polymer ?
#
loop_
_entity_poly.entity_id
_entity_poly.type
_entity_poly.pdbx_seq_one_letter_code
_entity_poly.pdbx_strand_id
1 'polypeptide(L)'
;MPRLQIVVDYILEQIRKRNVDEIETNVYRRGTPSEYNRTRQFQQAWKADKSTISGNTASGKFHYDPDSMEYDADEAQHGSTNPAWGDAREYLAELIYNGASGPKYGDGYWTQRRDAWEGLIRDIDGEDIVKWTRQGFAQAGLTVTKNRG
;
A
#
# COMPACT_ATOMS: atom_id res chain seq x y z
N MET A 1 24.48 4.92 -10.11
CA MET A 1 24.28 4.67 -11.56
C MET A 1 22.82 4.85 -11.92
N PRO A 2 22.48 5.70 -12.90
CA PRO A 2 21.07 5.90 -13.30
C PRO A 2 20.32 4.61 -13.66
N ARG A 3 21.03 3.60 -14.16
CA ARG A 3 20.44 2.32 -14.53
C ARG A 3 19.86 1.55 -13.33
N LEU A 4 20.49 1.64 -12.17
CA LEU A 4 19.96 1.01 -10.95
C LEU A 4 18.68 1.69 -10.47
N GLN A 5 18.54 3.01 -10.68
CA GLN A 5 17.28 3.69 -10.40
C GLN A 5 16.14 3.15 -11.26
N ILE A 6 16.39 2.85 -12.54
CA ILE A 6 15.40 2.23 -13.42
C ILE A 6 14.93 0.90 -12.84
N VAL A 7 15.86 0.08 -12.34
CA VAL A 7 15.53 -1.21 -11.70
C VAL A 7 14.64 -1.02 -10.47
N VAL A 8 15.05 -0.14 -9.57
CA VAL A 8 14.32 0.12 -8.32
C VAL A 8 12.94 0.74 -8.61
N ASP A 9 12.87 1.71 -9.50
CA ASP A 9 11.59 2.35 -9.88
C ASP A 9 10.64 1.34 -10.54
N TYR A 10 11.14 0.42 -11.35
CA TYR A 10 10.36 -0.66 -11.91
C TYR A 10 9.78 -1.57 -10.83
N ILE A 11 10.61 -2.01 -9.88
CA ILE A 11 10.18 -2.88 -8.78
C ILE A 11 9.11 -2.17 -7.93
N LEU A 12 9.33 -0.91 -7.58
CA LEU A 12 8.38 -0.11 -6.80
C LEU A 12 7.03 0.02 -7.51
N GLU A 13 7.03 0.21 -8.82
CA GLU A 13 5.80 0.28 -9.60
C GLU A 13 5.06 -1.07 -9.63
N GLN A 14 5.77 -2.20 -9.69
CA GLN A 14 5.14 -3.50 -9.56
C GLN A 14 4.54 -3.72 -8.17
N ILE A 15 5.23 -3.29 -7.12
CA ILE A 15 4.71 -3.33 -5.76
C ILE A 15 3.44 -2.50 -5.65
N ARG A 16 3.43 -1.28 -6.18
CA ARG A 16 2.26 -0.41 -6.18
C ARG A 16 1.07 -1.06 -6.88
N LYS A 17 1.26 -1.62 -8.05
CA LYS A 17 0.21 -2.33 -8.80
C LYS A 17 -0.32 -3.54 -8.03
N ARG A 18 0.57 -4.33 -7.45
CA ARG A 18 0.17 -5.49 -6.66
C ARG A 18 -0.60 -5.06 -5.40
N ASN A 19 -0.21 -3.97 -4.75
CA ASN A 19 -0.92 -3.44 -3.59
C ASN A 19 -2.35 -2.99 -3.96
N VAL A 20 -2.52 -2.37 -5.12
CA VAL A 20 -3.86 -2.02 -5.63
C VAL A 20 -4.74 -3.26 -5.75
N ASP A 21 -4.21 -4.35 -6.31
CA ASP A 21 -4.94 -5.62 -6.46
C ASP A 21 -5.24 -6.28 -5.11
N GLU A 22 -4.30 -6.25 -4.17
CA GLU A 22 -4.49 -6.78 -2.81
C GLU A 22 -5.56 -6.03 -2.04
N ILE A 23 -5.59 -4.71 -2.14
CA ILE A 23 -6.63 -3.89 -1.51
C ILE A 23 -7.99 -4.16 -2.16
N GLU A 24 -8.06 -4.25 -3.48
CA GLU A 24 -9.29 -4.60 -4.18
C GLU A 24 -9.84 -5.94 -3.68
N THR A 25 -8.99 -6.96 -3.61
CA THR A 25 -9.39 -8.32 -3.25
C THR A 25 -9.70 -8.47 -1.76
N ASN A 26 -8.85 -7.93 -0.89
CA ASN A 26 -8.92 -8.18 0.55
C ASN A 26 -9.67 -7.12 1.34
N VAL A 27 -9.87 -5.93 0.78
CA VAL A 27 -10.58 -4.84 1.44
C VAL A 27 -11.92 -4.57 0.75
N TYR A 28 -11.91 -4.17 -0.50
CA TYR A 28 -13.11 -3.71 -1.17
C TYR A 28 -14.10 -4.83 -1.51
N ARG A 29 -13.64 -6.00 -1.89
CA ARG A 29 -14.51 -7.14 -2.20
C ARG A 29 -15.01 -7.87 -0.97
N ARG A 30 -14.45 -7.60 0.21
CA ARG A 30 -14.83 -8.25 1.45
C ARG A 30 -16.03 -7.67 2.18
N GLY A 31 -16.61 -6.62 1.66
CA GLY A 31 -17.79 -6.01 2.24
C GLY A 31 -18.07 -4.64 1.65
N THR A 32 -19.32 -4.24 1.70
CA THR A 32 -19.75 -2.92 1.27
C THR A 32 -20.25 -2.16 2.49
N PRO A 33 -19.63 -1.00 2.83
CA PRO A 33 -20.15 -0.19 3.92
C PRO A 33 -21.53 0.36 3.56
N SER A 34 -22.45 0.35 4.54
CA SER A 34 -23.82 0.80 4.35
C SER A 34 -24.01 2.31 4.50
N GLU A 35 -23.05 2.97 5.11
CA GLU A 35 -23.22 4.37 5.57
C GLU A 35 -22.35 5.39 4.85
N TYR A 36 -21.47 4.98 3.94
CA TYR A 36 -20.68 5.90 3.13
C TYR A 36 -20.34 5.34 1.75
N ASN A 37 -20.07 6.23 0.82
CA ASN A 37 -19.60 5.86 -0.52
C ASN A 37 -18.09 5.67 -0.55
N ARG A 38 -17.64 4.59 -1.18
CA ARG A 38 -16.22 4.38 -1.41
C ARG A 38 -15.70 5.29 -2.51
N THR A 39 -14.69 6.08 -2.18
CA THR A 39 -14.00 6.92 -3.16
C THR A 39 -12.76 6.24 -3.74
N ARG A 40 -12.34 5.10 -3.20
CA ARG A 40 -11.11 4.38 -3.52
C ARG A 40 -9.83 5.17 -3.23
N GLN A 41 -9.92 6.24 -2.47
CA GLN A 41 -8.77 7.05 -2.11
C GLN A 41 -7.76 6.29 -1.25
N PHE A 42 -8.22 5.38 -0.39
CA PHE A 42 -7.33 4.53 0.40
C PHE A 42 -6.40 3.69 -0.48
N GLN A 43 -6.95 3.10 -1.55
CA GLN A 43 -6.17 2.33 -2.52
C GLN A 43 -5.12 3.19 -3.23
N GLN A 44 -5.45 4.44 -3.52
CA GLN A 44 -4.59 5.40 -4.20
C GLN A 44 -3.61 6.12 -3.26
N ALA A 45 -3.80 6.01 -1.95
CA ALA A 45 -2.95 6.66 -0.95
C ALA A 45 -1.60 5.98 -0.73
N TRP A 46 -1.37 4.83 -1.32
CA TRP A 46 -0.09 4.13 -1.28
C TRP A 46 0.80 4.61 -2.42
N LYS A 47 1.98 5.11 -2.07
CA LYS A 47 2.88 5.79 -2.99
C LYS A 47 4.23 5.10 -3.09
N ALA A 48 4.77 5.08 -4.30
CA ALA A 48 6.15 4.72 -4.55
C ALA A 48 6.94 6.03 -4.78
N ASP A 49 7.86 6.34 -3.91
CA ASP A 49 8.72 7.49 -4.09
C ASP A 49 9.75 7.22 -5.19
N LYS A 50 10.18 8.28 -5.86
CA LYS A 50 11.28 8.17 -6.82
C LYS A 50 12.53 7.65 -6.12
N SER A 51 13.19 6.66 -6.73
CA SER A 51 14.41 6.09 -6.16
C SER A 51 15.56 7.10 -6.11
N THR A 52 16.47 6.87 -5.18
CA THR A 52 17.68 7.66 -4.99
C THR A 52 18.91 6.79 -5.12
N ILE A 53 20.05 7.41 -5.48
CA ILE A 53 21.35 6.74 -5.58
C ILE A 53 22.30 7.32 -4.56
N SER A 54 23.04 6.42 -3.89
CA SER A 54 24.19 6.74 -3.06
C SER A 54 25.31 5.75 -3.35
N GLY A 55 26.40 6.22 -3.98
CA GLY A 55 27.48 5.34 -4.44
C GLY A 55 26.99 4.28 -5.43
N ASN A 56 27.14 3.02 -5.07
CA ASN A 56 26.73 1.87 -5.88
C ASN A 56 25.36 1.31 -5.46
N THR A 57 24.63 2.02 -4.61
CA THR A 57 23.35 1.57 -4.08
C THR A 57 22.23 2.47 -4.58
N ALA A 58 21.19 1.86 -5.14
CA ALA A 58 19.93 2.51 -5.40
C ALA A 58 18.90 2.04 -4.38
N SER A 59 18.12 2.96 -3.84
CA SER A 59 17.07 2.66 -2.87
C SER A 59 15.81 3.44 -3.17
N GLY A 60 14.68 2.87 -2.76
CA GLY A 60 13.39 3.50 -2.92
C GLY A 60 12.48 3.15 -1.76
N LYS A 61 11.33 3.79 -1.71
CA LYS A 61 10.36 3.65 -0.63
C LYS A 61 8.96 3.50 -1.20
N PHE A 62 8.24 2.52 -0.68
CA PHE A 62 6.81 2.37 -0.85
C PHE A 62 6.14 2.58 0.49
N HIS A 63 5.14 3.48 0.56
CA HIS A 63 4.54 3.88 1.82
C HIS A 63 3.10 4.35 1.68
N TYR A 64 2.40 4.37 2.80
CA TYR A 64 1.09 4.96 2.94
C TYR A 64 1.20 6.48 3.15
N ASP A 65 0.47 7.24 2.33
CA ASP A 65 0.42 8.70 2.39
C ASP A 65 -1.00 9.16 2.74
N PRO A 66 -1.31 9.31 4.03
CA PRO A 66 -2.64 9.74 4.46
C PRO A 66 -3.01 11.14 3.96
N ASP A 67 -2.05 12.02 3.76
CA ASP A 67 -2.28 13.39 3.32
C ASP A 67 -2.77 13.48 1.86
N SER A 68 -2.58 12.41 1.08
CA SER A 68 -3.07 12.35 -0.29
C SER A 68 -4.58 12.09 -0.38
N MET A 69 -5.24 11.70 0.71
CA MET A 69 -6.67 11.51 0.77
C MET A 69 -7.39 12.80 1.18
N GLU A 70 -8.55 13.03 0.59
CA GLU A 70 -9.43 14.09 1.02
C GLU A 70 -9.99 13.79 2.42
N TYR A 71 -10.07 14.81 3.23
CA TYR A 71 -10.68 14.73 4.55
C TYR A 71 -11.93 15.61 4.57
N ASP A 72 -13.10 14.97 4.66
CA ASP A 72 -14.37 15.65 4.83
C ASP A 72 -14.88 15.41 6.25
N ALA A 73 -14.78 16.43 7.08
CA ALA A 73 -15.22 16.38 8.46
C ALA A 73 -16.74 16.18 8.59
N ASP A 74 -17.52 16.66 7.62
CA ASP A 74 -18.98 16.54 7.63
C ASP A 74 -19.45 15.13 7.25
N GLU A 75 -18.70 14.44 6.39
CA GLU A 75 -18.98 13.04 6.02
C GLU A 75 -18.41 12.04 7.03
N ALA A 76 -17.53 12.49 7.90
CA ALA A 76 -16.90 11.65 8.89
C ALA A 76 -17.81 11.37 10.09
N GLN A 77 -18.96 10.75 9.82
CA GLN A 77 -19.94 10.40 10.87
C GLN A 77 -19.41 9.46 11.94
N HIS A 78 -18.23 8.88 11.73
CA HIS A 78 -17.65 7.85 12.59
C HIS A 78 -16.42 8.32 13.36
N GLY A 79 -16.46 9.52 13.88
CA GLY A 79 -15.52 9.93 14.90
C GLY A 79 -14.34 10.76 14.45
N SER A 80 -14.12 10.96 13.19
CA SER A 80 -13.09 11.84 12.69
C SER A 80 -13.40 13.32 12.88
N THR A 81 -14.65 13.65 13.20
CA THR A 81 -15.05 15.00 13.63
C THR A 81 -14.78 15.27 15.11
N ASN A 82 -14.44 14.22 15.88
CA ASN A 82 -14.12 14.40 17.29
C ASN A 82 -12.62 14.72 17.43
N PRO A 83 -12.26 15.93 17.90
CA PRO A 83 -10.85 16.31 18.05
C PRO A 83 -10.02 15.37 18.94
N ALA A 84 -10.69 14.65 19.87
CA ALA A 84 -10.02 13.69 20.74
C ALA A 84 -9.54 12.43 20.01
N TRP A 85 -10.06 12.17 18.79
CA TRP A 85 -9.72 10.98 18.03
C TRP A 85 -8.73 11.24 16.89
N GLY A 86 -8.39 12.49 16.64
CA GLY A 86 -7.46 12.88 15.60
C GLY A 86 -7.99 12.69 14.18
N ASP A 87 -7.10 12.78 13.22
CA ASP A 87 -7.41 12.59 11.79
C ASP A 87 -7.49 11.10 11.46
N ALA A 88 -8.67 10.63 11.06
CA ALA A 88 -8.91 9.23 10.72
C ALA A 88 -8.00 8.71 9.59
N ARG A 89 -7.54 9.57 8.69
CA ARG A 89 -6.64 9.19 7.60
C ARG A 89 -5.32 8.62 8.11
N GLU A 90 -4.80 9.13 9.22
CA GLU A 90 -3.51 8.71 9.77
C GLU A 90 -3.51 7.27 10.26
N TYR A 91 -4.62 6.78 10.80
CA TYR A 91 -4.72 5.41 11.32
C TYR A 91 -5.61 4.47 10.50
N LEU A 92 -6.10 4.93 9.35
CA LEU A 92 -7.05 4.16 8.54
C LEU A 92 -6.47 2.83 8.06
N ALA A 93 -5.20 2.80 7.67
CA ALA A 93 -4.55 1.58 7.23
C ALA A 93 -4.50 0.53 8.34
N GLU A 94 -4.12 0.93 9.54
CA GLU A 94 -4.09 0.04 10.70
C GLU A 94 -5.49 -0.47 11.05
N LEU A 95 -6.49 0.42 11.03
CA LEU A 95 -7.87 0.08 11.31
C LEU A 95 -8.42 -0.96 10.32
N ILE A 96 -8.18 -0.78 9.03
CA ILE A 96 -8.63 -1.71 7.99
C ILE A 96 -7.92 -3.05 8.11
N TYR A 97 -6.60 -3.04 8.28
CA TYR A 97 -5.81 -4.26 8.23
C TYR A 97 -5.95 -5.11 9.49
N ASN A 98 -6.07 -4.50 10.64
CA ASN A 98 -6.19 -5.22 11.92
C ASN A 98 -7.63 -5.40 12.39
N GLY A 99 -8.56 -4.60 11.85
CA GLY A 99 -9.91 -4.49 12.40
C GLY A 99 -9.93 -3.73 13.72
N ALA A 100 -11.11 -3.33 14.13
CA ALA A 100 -11.31 -2.64 15.40
C ALA A 100 -12.70 -2.94 15.96
N SER A 101 -12.82 -2.88 17.29
CA SER A 101 -14.05 -3.11 18.01
C SER A 101 -14.25 -2.05 19.09
N GLY A 102 -15.42 -2.04 19.70
CA GLY A 102 -15.78 -1.15 20.80
C GLY A 102 -16.76 -0.05 20.39
N PRO A 103 -17.14 0.84 21.34
CA PRO A 103 -18.20 1.82 21.12
C PRO A 103 -17.96 2.78 19.95
N LYS A 104 -16.72 3.04 19.64
CA LYS A 104 -16.33 3.92 18.54
C LYS A 104 -16.59 3.31 17.15
N TYR A 105 -16.42 1.99 17.02
CA TYR A 105 -16.43 1.32 15.72
C TYR A 105 -17.65 0.42 15.49
N GLY A 106 -18.44 0.17 16.53
CA GLY A 106 -19.61 -0.71 16.46
C GLY A 106 -19.26 -2.18 16.23
N ASP A 107 -20.26 -2.94 15.82
CA ASP A 107 -20.17 -4.39 15.59
C ASP A 107 -20.42 -4.70 14.10
N GLY A 108 -19.56 -4.42 13.22
CA GLY A 108 -19.84 -4.65 11.81
C GLY A 108 -18.62 -4.56 10.94
N TYR A 109 -18.69 -3.70 9.97
CA TYR A 109 -17.68 -3.56 8.94
C TYR A 109 -16.26 -3.42 9.50
N TRP A 110 -16.08 -2.61 10.54
CA TRP A 110 -14.77 -2.30 11.11
C TRP A 110 -14.18 -3.41 11.98
N THR A 111 -14.99 -4.35 12.45
CA THR A 111 -14.53 -5.47 13.28
C THR A 111 -13.79 -6.53 12.47
N GLN A 112 -13.96 -6.55 11.16
CA GLN A 112 -13.33 -7.53 10.29
C GLN A 112 -11.90 -7.11 9.94
N ARG A 113 -10.97 -8.04 10.15
CA ARG A 113 -9.60 -7.90 9.66
C ARG A 113 -9.56 -8.04 8.14
N ARG A 114 -8.97 -7.06 7.46
CA ARG A 114 -8.84 -7.04 6.00
C ARG A 114 -7.38 -6.80 5.61
N ASP A 115 -6.55 -7.78 5.90
CA ASP A 115 -5.10 -7.62 5.83
C ASP A 115 -4.57 -7.78 4.41
N ALA A 116 -4.67 -6.73 3.62
CA ALA A 116 -4.06 -6.65 2.31
C ALA A 116 -2.52 -6.51 2.39
N TRP A 117 -2.01 -5.98 3.50
CA TRP A 117 -0.57 -5.81 3.69
C TRP A 117 0.14 -7.16 3.85
N GLU A 118 -0.41 -8.08 4.64
CA GLU A 118 0.14 -9.43 4.75
C GLU A 118 0.15 -10.16 3.41
N GLY A 119 -0.91 -10.01 2.62
CA GLY A 119 -0.97 -10.54 1.25
C GLY A 119 0.12 -9.96 0.36
N LEU A 120 0.33 -8.66 0.41
CA LEU A 120 1.38 -7.99 -0.35
C LEU A 120 2.78 -8.47 0.05
N ILE A 121 3.06 -8.55 1.36
CA ILE A 121 4.37 -9.02 1.86
C ILE A 121 4.63 -10.47 1.44
N ARG A 122 3.63 -11.33 1.54
CA ARG A 122 3.74 -12.73 1.09
C ARG A 122 4.06 -12.81 -0.39
N ASP A 123 3.42 -12.01 -1.23
CA ASP A 123 3.66 -11.95 -2.67
C ASP A 123 5.08 -11.46 -2.98
N ILE A 124 5.56 -10.45 -2.25
CA ILE A 124 6.90 -9.90 -2.42
C ILE A 124 7.98 -10.90 -1.98
N ASP A 125 7.80 -11.56 -0.84
CA ASP A 125 8.76 -12.54 -0.31
C ASP A 125 8.85 -13.83 -1.14
N GLY A 126 7.90 -14.02 -2.05
CA GLY A 126 7.86 -15.15 -2.95
C GLY A 126 8.70 -14.96 -4.22
N GLU A 127 8.27 -15.62 -5.28
CA GLU A 127 8.96 -15.58 -6.58
C GLU A 127 8.83 -14.22 -7.28
N ASP A 128 7.86 -13.40 -6.91
CA ASP A 128 7.56 -12.15 -7.60
C ASP A 128 8.69 -11.13 -7.50
N ILE A 129 9.35 -10.98 -6.35
CA ILE A 129 10.46 -10.05 -6.21
C ILE A 129 11.63 -10.43 -7.13
N VAL A 130 11.93 -11.70 -7.26
CA VAL A 130 12.98 -12.20 -8.15
C VAL A 130 12.62 -11.91 -9.60
N LYS A 131 11.39 -12.19 -9.99
CA LYS A 131 10.86 -11.93 -11.34
C LYS A 131 10.93 -10.44 -11.66
N TRP A 132 10.43 -9.58 -10.78
CA TRP A 132 10.43 -8.14 -10.98
C TRP A 132 11.85 -7.57 -11.04
N THR A 133 12.75 -8.08 -10.23
CA THR A 133 14.15 -7.69 -10.25
C THR A 133 14.78 -7.99 -11.60
N ARG A 134 14.58 -9.20 -12.12
CA ARG A 134 15.08 -9.58 -13.44
C ARG A 134 14.49 -8.71 -14.55
N GLN A 135 13.19 -8.44 -14.50
CA GLN A 135 12.51 -7.59 -15.46
C GLN A 135 13.03 -6.13 -15.39
N GLY A 136 13.26 -5.63 -14.19
CA GLY A 136 13.83 -4.29 -13.98
C GLY A 136 15.24 -4.17 -14.56
N PHE A 137 16.09 -5.17 -14.36
CA PHE A 137 17.41 -5.20 -14.97
C PHE A 137 17.33 -5.24 -16.50
N ALA A 138 16.42 -6.04 -17.06
CA ALA A 138 16.21 -6.09 -18.50
C ALA A 138 15.78 -4.71 -19.05
N GLN A 139 14.88 -4.02 -18.37
CA GLN A 139 14.46 -2.66 -18.75
C GLN A 139 15.60 -1.64 -18.67
N ALA A 140 16.51 -1.81 -17.74
CA ALA A 140 17.70 -0.96 -17.61
C ALA A 140 18.79 -1.29 -18.64
N GLY A 141 18.59 -2.32 -19.47
CA GLY A 141 19.59 -2.80 -20.42
C GLY A 141 20.76 -3.51 -19.75
N LEU A 142 20.53 -4.08 -18.56
CA LEU A 142 21.53 -4.80 -17.78
C LEU A 142 21.26 -6.31 -17.84
N THR A 143 22.33 -7.10 -17.88
CA THR A 143 22.22 -8.56 -17.86
C THR A 143 22.42 -9.06 -16.44
N VAL A 144 21.53 -9.92 -15.98
CA VAL A 144 21.66 -10.62 -14.71
C VAL A 144 22.20 -12.02 -14.97
N THR A 145 23.39 -12.29 -14.44
CA THR A 145 23.97 -13.63 -14.44
C THR A 145 23.71 -14.28 -13.08
N LYS A 146 23.21 -15.51 -13.12
CA LYS A 146 23.06 -16.29 -11.90
C LYS A 146 24.42 -16.75 -11.44
N ASN A 147 24.89 -16.26 -10.29
CA ASN A 147 26.07 -16.84 -9.66
C ASN A 147 25.75 -18.30 -9.30
N ARG A 148 26.45 -19.21 -9.89
CA ARG A 148 26.49 -20.59 -9.47
C ARG A 148 27.54 -20.69 -8.34
N GLY A 149 27.09 -20.37 -7.15
CA GLY A 149 27.91 -20.54 -5.97
C GLY A 149 27.34 -21.58 -5.07
#